data_f0aa121c7fddac0b76d01fa64751bad8
#
_entry.id   f0aa121c7fddac0b76d01fa64751bad8
#
_cell.length_a   1.000
_cell.length_b   1.000
_cell.length_c   1.000
_cell.angle_alpha   90.00
_cell.angle_beta   90.00
_cell.angle_gamma   90.00
#
_symmetry.space_group_name_H-M   'P 1'
#
loop_
_entity.id
_entity.type
_entity.pdbx_description
1 polymer ?
#
loop_
_entity_poly.entity_id
_entity_poly.type
_entity_poly.pdbx_seq_one_letter_code
_entity_poly.pdbx_strand_id
1 'polypeptide(L)'
;MSINRQIYGSFSHTLSFNFKKHSSFYKMGRDLWTGFYSAFCQFLSDSDTFVMTNMIYWELVIIEVVKGFLLMSVFSDMLKNYIHEKDVKVGALAHYCQLERSTIYKFINGKREPMSAELVEQIAYFIKLTPLETHQLRESWKMARMGEDAYYIRKSVEHFLCDFPNKSTPPSCDFTPPHANLVKRLSPTQNCLLLNSRQAIDSSVHQILLSEAAKPNGKIALFLQPDYPFLLHLLSTIQPAGSLQIDHMFSLNRTAQFTDAHELYELYYLRNLFPVYMNKLDYRIHCFYTNEISHLQNLSALPYMILTSEFAITCSSDYQTGILYQDPDILQALWNLFHSHQDLCQPAFQTFPIIADDLPSLFQFVARTRASADLLINIQPEACILPFLRRDLLEDIFNYDIPGADSVISMADTLFNNNMQLINDEKFIIYFTEYGMTRFLQEGLFEEIPQTFYHPLNIAQRIRILREIAQCCHNGSYRILKKPLNHLSENLRMCLCGNTCSLTYQTNSGDHMCFAITEPFILQIFQEFLTNMDPDVYYKPEEAEQIIYRMIEQLEAK
;
A
#
# COMPACT_ATOMS: atom_id res chain seq x y z
N MET A 1 -5.86 1.57 -52.44
CA MET A 1 -4.94 0.75 -51.61
C MET A 1 -4.24 1.50 -50.48
N SER A 2 -4.01 2.82 -50.53
CA SER A 2 -3.32 3.57 -49.43
C SER A 2 -4.26 3.99 -48.26
N ILE A 3 -5.53 4.24 -48.51
CA ILE A 3 -6.50 4.63 -47.46
C ILE A 3 -6.85 3.46 -46.54
N ASN A 4 -6.89 2.23 -47.04
CA ASN A 4 -7.17 1.03 -46.24
C ASN A 4 -6.09 0.73 -45.18
N ARG A 5 -4.81 1.05 -45.44
CA ARG A 5 -3.73 0.79 -44.45
C ARG A 5 -3.77 1.72 -43.24
N GLN A 6 -4.27 2.95 -43.38
CA GLN A 6 -4.35 3.88 -42.27
C GLN A 6 -5.54 3.55 -41.32
N ILE A 7 -6.66 3.09 -41.87
CA ILE A 7 -7.83 2.66 -41.07
C ILE A 7 -7.49 1.37 -40.30
N TYR A 8 -6.76 0.42 -40.90
CA TYR A 8 -6.33 -0.83 -40.28
C TYR A 8 -5.30 -0.61 -39.14
N GLY A 9 -4.41 0.34 -39.28
CA GLY A 9 -3.43 0.68 -38.23
C GLY A 9 -4.09 1.26 -36.97
N SER A 10 -5.12 2.08 -37.12
CA SER A 10 -5.88 2.68 -36.04
C SER A 10 -6.73 1.64 -35.28
N PHE A 11 -7.37 0.71 -36.01
CA PHE A 11 -8.23 -0.31 -35.40
C PHE A 11 -7.45 -1.37 -34.61
N SER A 12 -6.31 -1.79 -35.13
CA SER A 12 -5.42 -2.75 -34.42
C SER A 12 -4.85 -2.15 -33.15
N HIS A 13 -4.59 -0.85 -33.12
CA HIS A 13 -4.10 -0.14 -31.93
C HIS A 13 -5.17 0.01 -30.84
N THR A 14 -6.42 0.30 -31.20
CA THR A 14 -7.53 0.48 -30.25
C THR A 14 -7.96 -0.85 -29.61
N LEU A 15 -7.99 -1.93 -30.40
CA LEU A 15 -8.29 -3.28 -29.90
C LEU A 15 -7.14 -3.84 -29.04
N SER A 16 -5.86 -3.60 -29.42
CA SER A 16 -4.74 -4.07 -28.61
C SER A 16 -4.60 -3.35 -27.25
N PHE A 17 -5.08 -2.11 -27.15
CA PHE A 17 -5.06 -1.34 -25.92
C PHE A 17 -6.07 -1.83 -24.89
N ASN A 18 -7.25 -2.30 -25.33
CA ASN A 18 -8.31 -2.80 -24.43
C ASN A 18 -8.13 -4.28 -24.03
N PHE A 19 -7.42 -5.09 -24.81
CA PHE A 19 -7.19 -6.51 -24.51
C PHE A 19 -5.96 -6.79 -23.62
N LYS A 20 -5.09 -5.81 -23.39
CA LYS A 20 -3.90 -5.98 -22.52
C LYS A 20 -4.22 -6.14 -21.04
N LYS A 21 -5.49 -5.93 -20.60
CA LYS A 21 -5.86 -5.92 -19.18
C LYS A 21 -6.15 -7.29 -18.54
N HIS A 22 -6.31 -8.38 -19.31
CA HIS A 22 -6.66 -9.70 -18.76
C HIS A 22 -5.80 -10.84 -19.34
N SER A 23 -4.87 -11.39 -18.57
CA SER A 23 -3.89 -12.40 -19.05
C SER A 23 -4.49 -13.76 -19.46
N SER A 24 -5.56 -14.24 -18.85
CA SER A 24 -6.24 -15.49 -19.20
C SER A 24 -7.18 -15.34 -20.40
N PHE A 25 -7.83 -14.21 -20.56
CA PHE A 25 -8.68 -13.87 -21.69
C PHE A 25 -7.88 -13.52 -22.95
N TYR A 26 -6.64 -13.02 -22.79
CA TYR A 26 -5.76 -12.68 -23.91
C TYR A 26 -5.42 -13.88 -24.79
N LYS A 27 -5.20 -15.05 -24.17
CA LYS A 27 -4.87 -16.28 -24.93
C LYS A 27 -6.08 -16.79 -25.71
N MET A 28 -7.27 -16.83 -25.07
CA MET A 28 -8.51 -17.29 -25.71
C MET A 28 -9.04 -16.28 -26.75
N GLY A 29 -8.94 -14.97 -26.47
CA GLY A 29 -9.29 -13.91 -27.41
C GLY A 29 -8.35 -13.89 -28.63
N ARG A 30 -7.06 -14.17 -28.45
CA ARG A 30 -6.08 -14.26 -29.54
C ARG A 30 -6.32 -15.47 -30.44
N ASP A 31 -6.67 -16.62 -29.88
CA ASP A 31 -6.91 -17.84 -30.64
C ASP A 31 -8.23 -17.74 -31.43
N LEU A 32 -9.27 -17.11 -30.85
CA LEU A 32 -10.51 -16.76 -31.56
C LEU A 32 -10.26 -15.71 -32.65
N TRP A 33 -9.44 -14.70 -32.38
CA TRP A 33 -9.13 -13.62 -33.32
C TRP A 33 -8.27 -14.12 -34.49
N THR A 34 -7.29 -14.97 -34.24
CA THR A 34 -6.47 -15.58 -35.32
C THR A 34 -7.28 -16.54 -36.20
N GLY A 35 -8.18 -17.32 -35.60
CA GLY A 35 -9.14 -18.14 -36.36
C GLY A 35 -10.11 -17.30 -37.21
N PHE A 36 -10.64 -16.23 -36.65
CA PHE A 36 -11.54 -15.30 -37.33
C PHE A 36 -10.84 -14.48 -38.42
N TYR A 37 -9.62 -14.00 -38.15
CA TYR A 37 -8.83 -13.24 -39.13
C TYR A 37 -8.42 -14.10 -40.32
N SER A 38 -8.08 -15.36 -40.10
CA SER A 38 -7.79 -16.32 -41.17
C SER A 38 -9.02 -16.61 -42.05
N ALA A 39 -10.19 -16.83 -41.45
CA ALA A 39 -11.46 -17.04 -42.17
C ALA A 39 -11.89 -15.77 -42.91
N PHE A 40 -11.65 -14.59 -42.35
CA PHE A 40 -12.00 -13.29 -42.93
C PHE A 40 -11.09 -12.93 -44.11
N CYS A 41 -9.77 -13.20 -44.02
CA CYS A 41 -8.86 -13.01 -45.15
C CYS A 41 -9.15 -13.97 -46.30
N GLN A 42 -9.64 -15.18 -46.02
CA GLN A 42 -10.05 -16.16 -47.02
C GLN A 42 -11.35 -15.76 -47.71
N PHE A 43 -12.27 -15.10 -46.97
CA PHE A 43 -13.55 -14.59 -47.53
C PHE A 43 -13.35 -13.32 -48.38
N LEU A 44 -12.40 -12.46 -48.06
CA LEU A 44 -12.09 -11.24 -48.84
C LEU A 44 -11.41 -11.53 -50.19
N SER A 45 -10.90 -12.73 -50.40
CA SER A 45 -10.32 -13.12 -51.68
C SER A 45 -11.33 -13.42 -52.79
N ASP A 46 -12.61 -13.60 -52.45
CA ASP A 46 -13.58 -14.18 -53.36
C ASP A 46 -14.71 -13.25 -53.91
N SER A 47 -14.91 -11.97 -53.45
CA SER A 47 -15.95 -11.10 -54.05
C SER A 47 -15.84 -9.60 -53.73
N ASP A 48 -15.82 -8.75 -54.75
CA ASP A 48 -15.58 -7.28 -54.63
C ASP A 48 -16.83 -6.39 -54.40
N THR A 49 -18.05 -6.90 -54.36
CA THR A 49 -19.27 -6.04 -54.36
C THR A 49 -20.27 -6.23 -53.21
N PHE A 50 -20.06 -7.21 -52.37
CA PHE A 50 -20.99 -7.50 -51.23
C PHE A 50 -20.46 -7.03 -49.86
N VAL A 51 -19.36 -6.33 -49.86
CA VAL A 51 -18.48 -6.14 -48.70
C VAL A 51 -18.98 -5.06 -47.74
N MET A 52 -19.58 -3.97 -48.20
CA MET A 52 -19.93 -2.83 -47.34
C MET A 52 -21.11 -3.07 -46.41
N THR A 53 -22.17 -3.72 -46.86
CA THR A 53 -23.37 -3.98 -46.04
C THR A 53 -23.13 -5.09 -45.02
N ASN A 54 -22.29 -6.06 -45.34
CA ASN A 54 -21.90 -7.11 -44.41
C ASN A 54 -20.86 -6.64 -43.39
N MET A 55 -19.97 -5.69 -43.71
CA MET A 55 -19.04 -5.11 -42.74
C MET A 55 -19.75 -4.42 -41.57
N ILE A 56 -20.76 -3.60 -41.85
CA ILE A 56 -21.57 -2.93 -40.81
C ILE A 56 -22.35 -3.96 -39.97
N TYR A 57 -22.85 -5.00 -40.56
CA TYR A 57 -23.55 -6.08 -39.84
C TYR A 57 -22.57 -6.86 -38.91
N TRP A 58 -21.40 -7.18 -39.41
CA TRP A 58 -20.37 -7.87 -38.60
C TRP A 58 -19.73 -6.96 -37.55
N GLU A 59 -19.58 -5.65 -37.80
CA GLU A 59 -19.21 -4.68 -36.78
C GLU A 59 -20.26 -4.63 -35.67
N LEU A 60 -21.54 -4.60 -36.01
CA LEU A 60 -22.61 -4.62 -35.02
C LEU A 60 -22.66 -5.95 -34.25
N VAL A 61 -22.45 -7.08 -34.91
CA VAL A 61 -22.40 -8.40 -34.26
C VAL A 61 -21.16 -8.51 -33.35
N ILE A 62 -20.01 -8.03 -33.80
CA ILE A 62 -18.78 -7.99 -32.98
C ILE A 62 -18.95 -7.04 -31.78
N ILE A 63 -19.56 -5.86 -31.97
CA ILE A 63 -19.88 -4.93 -30.90
C ILE A 63 -20.89 -5.54 -29.92
N GLU A 64 -21.90 -6.28 -30.36
CA GLU A 64 -22.84 -6.97 -29.48
C GLU A 64 -22.22 -8.18 -28.76
N VAL A 65 -21.39 -8.95 -29.43
CA VAL A 65 -20.64 -10.06 -28.83
C VAL A 65 -19.63 -9.53 -27.83
N VAL A 66 -18.87 -8.48 -28.17
CA VAL A 66 -17.92 -7.82 -27.26
C VAL A 66 -18.67 -7.13 -26.10
N LYS A 67 -19.81 -6.48 -26.34
CA LYS A 67 -20.70 -5.99 -25.27
C LYS A 67 -21.24 -7.12 -24.40
N GLY A 68 -21.61 -8.26 -24.97
CA GLY A 68 -22.05 -9.45 -24.23
C GLY A 68 -20.93 -10.03 -23.34
N PHE A 69 -19.69 -10.04 -23.81
CA PHE A 69 -18.51 -10.42 -23.03
C PHE A 69 -18.09 -9.36 -22.01
N LEU A 70 -18.23 -8.07 -22.32
CA LEU A 70 -17.97 -6.96 -21.39
C LEU A 70 -19.03 -6.79 -20.29
N LEU A 71 -20.18 -7.46 -20.41
CA LEU A 71 -21.30 -7.40 -19.45
C LEU A 71 -21.28 -8.53 -18.41
N MET A 72 -20.40 -9.54 -18.54
CA MET A 72 -20.30 -10.61 -17.54
C MET A 72 -19.31 -10.21 -16.47
N SER A 73 -19.80 -9.97 -15.25
CA SER A 73 -18.94 -9.70 -14.09
C SER A 73 -18.26 -10.99 -13.61
N VAL A 74 -17.10 -10.88 -12.97
CA VAL A 74 -16.40 -12.03 -12.35
C VAL A 74 -17.33 -12.81 -11.42
N PHE A 75 -18.25 -12.12 -10.73
CA PHE A 75 -19.27 -12.73 -9.90
C PHE A 75 -20.25 -13.58 -10.71
N SER A 76 -20.76 -13.05 -11.82
CA SER A 76 -21.75 -13.78 -12.64
C SER A 76 -21.16 -15.05 -13.25
N ASP A 77 -19.93 -15.00 -13.71
CA ASP A 77 -19.22 -16.16 -14.24
C ASP A 77 -18.99 -17.22 -13.17
N MET A 78 -18.53 -16.82 -11.99
CA MET A 78 -18.30 -17.71 -10.87
C MET A 78 -19.62 -18.34 -10.37
N LEU A 79 -20.67 -17.55 -10.22
CA LEU A 79 -22.00 -18.04 -9.84
C LEU A 79 -22.55 -19.05 -10.85
N LYS A 80 -22.41 -18.75 -12.14
CA LYS A 80 -22.83 -19.65 -13.24
C LYS A 80 -22.08 -20.97 -13.19
N ASN A 81 -20.78 -20.94 -12.97
CA ASN A 81 -19.94 -22.14 -12.85
C ASN A 81 -20.37 -23.00 -11.66
N TYR A 82 -20.56 -22.42 -10.48
CA TYR A 82 -20.99 -23.18 -9.29
C TYR A 82 -22.40 -23.77 -9.46
N ILE A 83 -23.36 -23.05 -10.07
CA ILE A 83 -24.70 -23.56 -10.37
C ILE A 83 -24.61 -24.77 -11.30
N HIS A 84 -23.75 -24.72 -12.31
CA HIS A 84 -23.55 -25.81 -13.25
C HIS A 84 -22.83 -27.02 -12.60
N GLU A 85 -21.73 -26.79 -11.89
CA GLU A 85 -20.92 -27.85 -11.26
C GLU A 85 -21.69 -28.61 -10.17
N LYS A 86 -22.54 -27.91 -9.41
CA LYS A 86 -23.33 -28.50 -8.33
C LYS A 86 -24.75 -28.93 -8.79
N ASP A 87 -25.07 -28.88 -10.09
CA ASP A 87 -26.36 -29.23 -10.70
C ASP A 87 -27.56 -28.55 -10.00
N VAL A 88 -27.49 -27.25 -9.76
CA VAL A 88 -28.48 -26.50 -8.99
C VAL A 88 -29.66 -26.06 -9.86
N LYS A 89 -30.88 -26.41 -9.44
CA LYS A 89 -32.10 -25.93 -10.11
C LYS A 89 -32.36 -24.46 -9.75
N VAL A 90 -32.20 -23.55 -10.73
CA VAL A 90 -32.41 -22.10 -10.57
C VAL A 90 -33.76 -21.74 -9.96
N GLY A 91 -34.82 -22.48 -10.27
CA GLY A 91 -36.14 -22.26 -9.67
C GLY A 91 -36.18 -22.53 -8.16
N ALA A 92 -35.48 -23.58 -7.68
CA ALA A 92 -35.40 -23.90 -6.26
C ALA A 92 -34.52 -22.90 -5.51
N LEU A 93 -33.41 -22.46 -6.10
CA LEU A 93 -32.57 -21.38 -5.56
C LEU A 93 -33.39 -20.08 -5.42
N ALA A 94 -34.13 -19.69 -6.44
CA ALA A 94 -34.98 -18.49 -6.41
C ALA A 94 -36.02 -18.54 -5.28
N HIS A 95 -36.69 -19.68 -5.13
CA HIS A 95 -37.65 -19.90 -4.04
C HIS A 95 -37.00 -19.80 -2.65
N TYR A 96 -35.85 -20.42 -2.48
CA TYR A 96 -35.09 -20.36 -1.20
C TYR A 96 -34.70 -18.94 -0.83
N CYS A 97 -34.17 -18.17 -1.80
CA CYS A 97 -33.79 -16.77 -1.59
C CYS A 97 -34.97 -15.79 -1.57
N GLN A 98 -36.22 -16.28 -1.68
CA GLN A 98 -37.44 -15.46 -1.78
C GLN A 98 -37.38 -14.43 -2.92
N LEU A 99 -36.80 -14.83 -4.05
CA LEU A 99 -36.64 -13.99 -5.25
C LEU A 99 -37.40 -14.58 -6.44
N GLU A 100 -37.70 -13.73 -7.40
CA GLU A 100 -38.19 -14.19 -8.70
C GLU A 100 -37.06 -14.93 -9.45
N ARG A 101 -37.45 -15.98 -10.18
CA ARG A 101 -36.54 -16.73 -11.05
C ARG A 101 -35.82 -15.82 -12.06
N SER A 102 -36.50 -14.81 -12.56
CA SER A 102 -35.97 -13.79 -13.47
C SER A 102 -34.80 -12.99 -12.83
N THR A 103 -34.86 -12.76 -11.52
CA THR A 103 -33.80 -12.05 -10.77
C THR A 103 -32.51 -12.88 -10.65
N ILE A 104 -32.65 -14.18 -10.37
CA ILE A 104 -31.48 -15.08 -10.34
C ILE A 104 -30.84 -15.17 -11.74
N TYR A 105 -31.63 -15.23 -12.80
CA TYR A 105 -31.08 -15.17 -14.16
C TYR A 105 -30.40 -13.84 -14.49
N LYS A 106 -30.83 -12.71 -13.91
CA LYS A 106 -30.12 -11.44 -14.05
C LYS A 106 -28.76 -11.48 -13.35
N PHE A 107 -28.65 -12.15 -12.20
CA PHE A 107 -27.36 -12.36 -11.51
C PHE A 107 -26.44 -13.25 -12.34
N ILE A 108 -26.91 -14.40 -12.82
CA ILE A 108 -26.14 -15.35 -13.64
C ILE A 108 -25.64 -14.71 -14.95
N ASN A 109 -26.40 -13.78 -15.50
CA ASN A 109 -26.10 -13.13 -16.79
C ASN A 109 -25.42 -11.75 -16.61
N GLY A 110 -25.00 -11.38 -15.40
CA GLY A 110 -24.30 -10.12 -15.10
C GLY A 110 -25.12 -8.84 -15.32
N LYS A 111 -26.44 -8.97 -15.45
CA LYS A 111 -27.33 -7.80 -15.65
C LYS A 111 -27.71 -7.08 -14.37
N ARG A 112 -27.45 -7.69 -13.23
CA ARG A 112 -27.69 -7.14 -11.89
C ARG A 112 -26.85 -7.90 -10.87
N GLU A 113 -26.38 -7.20 -9.84
CA GLU A 113 -25.68 -7.80 -8.71
C GLU A 113 -26.63 -8.03 -7.52
N PRO A 114 -26.38 -9.02 -6.63
CA PRO A 114 -27.04 -9.14 -5.34
C PRO A 114 -26.91 -7.85 -4.53
N MET A 115 -27.97 -7.46 -3.80
CA MET A 115 -28.01 -6.18 -3.09
C MET A 115 -27.20 -6.19 -1.79
N SER A 116 -26.97 -7.37 -1.19
CA SER A 116 -26.30 -7.50 0.10
C SER A 116 -25.43 -8.76 0.17
N ALA A 117 -24.46 -8.75 1.09
CA ALA A 117 -23.59 -9.88 1.38
C ALA A 117 -24.37 -11.08 1.91
N GLU A 118 -25.42 -10.84 2.72
CA GLU A 118 -26.29 -11.88 3.26
C GLU A 118 -26.98 -12.67 2.16
N LEU A 119 -27.39 -11.99 1.09
CA LEU A 119 -27.99 -12.65 -0.07
C LEU A 119 -26.97 -13.53 -0.79
N VAL A 120 -25.71 -13.09 -0.91
CA VAL A 120 -24.63 -13.90 -1.48
C VAL A 120 -24.37 -15.13 -0.61
N GLU A 121 -24.39 -14.99 0.72
CA GLU A 121 -24.22 -16.10 1.66
C GLU A 121 -25.39 -17.08 1.60
N GLN A 122 -26.64 -16.60 1.48
CA GLN A 122 -27.82 -17.46 1.26
C GLN A 122 -27.69 -18.26 -0.04
N ILE A 123 -27.25 -17.64 -1.12
CA ILE A 123 -26.98 -18.29 -2.40
C ILE A 123 -25.89 -19.36 -2.22
N ALA A 124 -24.76 -19.01 -1.58
CA ALA A 124 -23.65 -19.95 -1.33
C ALA A 124 -24.08 -21.14 -0.47
N TYR A 125 -24.86 -20.89 0.58
CA TYR A 125 -25.40 -21.93 1.45
C TYR A 125 -26.33 -22.91 0.70
N PHE A 126 -27.26 -22.38 -0.12
CA PHE A 126 -28.17 -23.20 -0.90
C PHE A 126 -27.43 -24.09 -1.92
N ILE A 127 -26.40 -23.51 -2.58
CA ILE A 127 -25.55 -24.23 -3.55
C ILE A 127 -24.64 -25.25 -2.84
N LYS A 128 -24.52 -25.18 -1.49
CA LYS A 128 -23.62 -25.99 -0.67
C LYS A 128 -22.16 -25.77 -1.00
N LEU A 129 -21.76 -24.50 -1.13
CA LEU A 129 -20.38 -24.13 -1.33
C LEU A 129 -19.56 -24.41 -0.07
N THR A 130 -18.31 -24.83 -0.24
CA THR A 130 -17.34 -24.91 0.84
C THR A 130 -17.01 -23.52 1.38
N PRO A 131 -16.42 -23.40 2.59
CA PRO A 131 -15.99 -22.10 3.12
C PRO A 131 -15.08 -21.31 2.16
N LEU A 132 -14.18 -22.00 1.44
CA LEU A 132 -13.29 -21.38 0.45
C LEU A 132 -14.08 -20.87 -0.77
N GLU A 133 -14.96 -21.71 -1.33
CA GLU A 133 -15.81 -21.34 -2.47
C GLU A 133 -16.75 -20.17 -2.09
N THR A 134 -17.31 -20.16 -0.89
CA THR A 134 -18.13 -19.07 -0.36
C THR A 134 -17.35 -17.77 -0.28
N HIS A 135 -16.12 -17.83 0.24
CA HIS A 135 -15.22 -16.67 0.31
C HIS A 135 -14.91 -16.14 -1.09
N GLN A 136 -14.57 -17.02 -2.04
CA GLN A 136 -14.29 -16.63 -3.43
C GLN A 136 -15.51 -15.98 -4.10
N LEU A 137 -16.71 -16.53 -3.92
CA LEU A 137 -17.94 -15.95 -4.45
C LEU A 137 -18.22 -14.57 -3.85
N ARG A 138 -18.01 -14.38 -2.54
CA ARG A 138 -18.17 -13.10 -1.85
C ARG A 138 -17.17 -12.04 -2.36
N GLU A 139 -15.92 -12.40 -2.52
CA GLU A 139 -14.89 -11.50 -3.03
C GLU A 139 -15.15 -11.10 -4.50
N SER A 140 -15.59 -12.05 -5.34
CA SER A 140 -15.99 -11.75 -6.72
C SER A 140 -17.19 -10.81 -6.80
N TRP A 141 -18.15 -10.94 -5.86
CA TRP A 141 -19.28 -10.02 -5.73
C TRP A 141 -18.84 -8.61 -5.31
N LYS A 142 -17.92 -8.49 -4.34
CA LYS A 142 -17.33 -7.20 -3.95
C LYS A 142 -16.65 -6.53 -5.14
N MET A 143 -15.84 -7.29 -5.88
CA MET A 143 -15.14 -6.80 -7.08
C MET A 143 -16.12 -6.32 -8.15
N ALA A 144 -17.18 -7.10 -8.44
CA ALA A 144 -18.20 -6.72 -9.40
C ALA A 144 -18.95 -5.45 -9.01
N ARG A 145 -19.23 -5.27 -7.70
CA ARG A 145 -20.00 -4.14 -7.17
C ARG A 145 -19.22 -2.83 -7.14
N MET A 146 -17.94 -2.85 -6.78
CA MET A 146 -17.13 -1.63 -6.65
C MET A 146 -16.24 -1.34 -7.86
N GLY A 147 -16.08 -2.30 -8.77
CA GLY A 147 -15.13 -2.25 -9.87
C GLY A 147 -13.76 -2.84 -9.49
N GLU A 148 -13.06 -3.36 -10.49
CA GLU A 148 -11.81 -4.09 -10.32
C GLU A 148 -10.70 -3.21 -9.72
N ASP A 149 -10.49 -2.00 -10.27
CA ASP A 149 -9.45 -1.09 -9.79
C ASP A 149 -9.68 -0.69 -8.32
N ALA A 150 -10.92 -0.31 -7.96
CA ALA A 150 -11.27 0.05 -6.59
C ALA A 150 -11.11 -1.13 -5.61
N TYR A 151 -11.47 -2.35 -6.04
CA TYR A 151 -11.27 -3.56 -5.26
C TYR A 151 -9.79 -3.81 -4.95
N TYR A 152 -8.92 -3.76 -5.97
CA TYR A 152 -7.49 -3.99 -5.77
C TYR A 152 -6.80 -2.86 -5.00
N ILE A 153 -7.23 -1.61 -5.15
CA ILE A 153 -6.78 -0.50 -4.30
C ILE A 153 -7.07 -0.82 -2.82
N ARG A 154 -8.31 -1.20 -2.50
CA ARG A 154 -8.70 -1.52 -1.11
C ARG A 154 -7.95 -2.74 -0.56
N LYS A 155 -7.74 -3.77 -1.38
CA LYS A 155 -6.91 -4.93 -1.00
C LYS A 155 -5.45 -4.56 -0.76
N SER A 156 -4.89 -3.65 -1.56
CA SER A 156 -3.54 -3.15 -1.35
C SER A 156 -3.40 -2.38 -0.04
N VAL A 157 -4.42 -1.59 0.35
CA VAL A 157 -4.43 -0.93 1.67
C VAL A 157 -4.55 -1.94 2.82
N GLU A 158 -5.47 -2.92 2.72
CA GLU A 158 -5.58 -4.00 3.71
C GLU A 158 -4.23 -4.71 3.91
N HIS A 159 -3.57 -5.07 2.81
CA HIS A 159 -2.26 -5.71 2.82
C HIS A 159 -1.18 -4.82 3.44
N PHE A 160 -1.15 -3.54 3.07
CA PHE A 160 -0.22 -2.57 3.66
C PHE A 160 -0.39 -2.46 5.19
N LEU A 161 -1.63 -2.42 5.69
CA LEU A 161 -1.92 -2.29 7.13
C LEU A 161 -1.57 -3.56 7.93
N CYS A 162 -1.80 -4.75 7.34
CA CYS A 162 -1.57 -6.03 8.02
C CYS A 162 -0.10 -6.47 7.96
N ASP A 163 0.56 -6.23 6.82
CA ASP A 163 1.92 -6.68 6.55
C ASP A 163 2.96 -5.57 6.64
N PHE A 164 2.63 -4.45 7.31
CA PHE A 164 3.61 -3.42 7.60
C PHE A 164 4.80 -4.02 8.37
N PRO A 165 6.07 -3.69 8.03
CA PRO A 165 7.24 -4.33 8.62
C PRO A 165 7.27 -4.25 10.14
N ASN A 166 7.45 -5.39 10.79
CA ASN A 166 7.73 -5.50 12.23
C ASN A 166 9.24 -5.50 12.46
N LYS A 167 9.69 -5.14 13.68
CA LYS A 167 11.10 -5.05 14.10
C LYS A 167 11.95 -6.28 13.79
N SER A 168 11.35 -7.45 13.63
CA SER A 168 12.06 -8.75 13.58
C SER A 168 12.19 -9.36 12.19
N THR A 169 11.68 -8.73 11.14
CA THR A 169 11.68 -9.32 9.80
C THR A 169 12.43 -8.44 8.81
N PRO A 170 13.77 -8.58 8.68
CA PRO A 170 14.43 -8.05 7.50
C PRO A 170 13.80 -8.72 6.26
N PRO A 171 13.60 -7.99 5.15
CA PRO A 171 13.08 -8.57 3.92
C PRO A 171 13.93 -9.79 3.55
N SER A 172 13.30 -10.94 3.38
CA SER A 172 13.99 -12.17 2.99
C SER A 172 14.52 -12.00 1.57
N CYS A 173 15.80 -11.79 1.45
CA CYS A 173 16.50 -11.84 0.18
C CYS A 173 17.39 -13.06 0.19
N ASP A 174 17.24 -13.98 -0.75
CA ASP A 174 18.19 -15.08 -1.00
C ASP A 174 19.49 -14.49 -1.56
N PHE A 175 20.25 -13.86 -0.67
CA PHE A 175 21.48 -13.20 -1.02
C PHE A 175 22.67 -14.10 -0.73
N THR A 176 23.36 -14.53 -1.78
CA THR A 176 24.70 -15.11 -1.68
C THR A 176 25.72 -13.99 -1.79
N PRO A 177 26.54 -13.73 -0.76
CA PRO A 177 27.55 -12.68 -0.81
C PRO A 177 28.45 -12.87 -2.04
N PRO A 178 28.75 -11.80 -2.78
CA PRO A 178 29.57 -11.91 -3.99
C PRO A 178 30.99 -12.34 -3.63
N HIS A 179 31.45 -13.43 -4.24
CA HIS A 179 32.81 -13.97 -4.05
C HIS A 179 33.92 -13.19 -4.75
N ALA A 180 33.61 -12.17 -5.57
CA ALA A 180 34.59 -11.45 -6.37
C ALA A 180 34.63 -9.95 -6.04
N ASN A 181 35.83 -9.44 -5.72
CA ASN A 181 36.11 -8.01 -5.60
C ASN A 181 36.19 -7.37 -7.01
N LEU A 182 35.03 -7.01 -7.59
CA LEU A 182 34.94 -6.43 -8.93
C LEU A 182 35.54 -5.01 -9.00
N VAL A 183 35.39 -4.23 -7.93
CA VAL A 183 35.96 -2.87 -7.82
C VAL A 183 37.50 -2.89 -7.86
N LYS A 184 38.15 -3.94 -7.30
CA LYS A 184 39.62 -4.12 -7.41
C LYS A 184 40.09 -4.49 -8.83
N ARG A 185 39.18 -4.81 -9.76
CA ARG A 185 39.52 -5.08 -11.16
C ARG A 185 39.67 -3.82 -12.01
N LEU A 186 39.20 -2.66 -11.52
CA LEU A 186 39.50 -1.39 -12.16
C LEU A 186 40.98 -1.09 -11.95
N SER A 187 41.76 -1.17 -13.03
CA SER A 187 43.14 -0.71 -13.00
C SER A 187 43.17 0.83 -12.97
N PRO A 188 44.25 1.46 -12.46
CA PRO A 188 44.37 2.93 -12.45
C PRO A 188 44.19 3.60 -13.82
N THR A 189 44.25 2.82 -14.89
CA THR A 189 44.10 3.28 -16.29
C THR A 189 42.70 2.97 -16.86
N GLN A 190 41.85 2.27 -16.14
CA GLN A 190 40.53 1.85 -16.61
C GLN A 190 39.43 2.57 -15.81
N ASN A 191 38.87 3.62 -16.36
CA ASN A 191 37.91 4.52 -15.74
C ASN A 191 36.47 3.97 -15.70
N CYS A 192 36.19 2.88 -16.45
CA CYS A 192 34.87 2.24 -16.48
C CYS A 192 34.93 0.72 -16.65
N LEU A 193 33.91 0.01 -16.17
CA LEU A 193 33.75 -1.43 -16.29
C LEU A 193 32.31 -1.77 -16.71
N LEU A 194 32.17 -2.57 -17.77
CA LEU A 194 30.88 -3.07 -18.21
C LEU A 194 30.41 -4.22 -17.31
N LEU A 195 29.18 -4.14 -16.83
CA LEU A 195 28.51 -5.13 -16.00
C LEU A 195 27.44 -5.84 -16.84
N ASN A 196 27.64 -7.14 -17.12
CA ASN A 196 26.82 -7.90 -18.07
C ASN A 196 25.90 -8.93 -17.40
N SER A 197 25.61 -8.78 -16.11
CA SER A 197 24.68 -9.64 -15.39
C SER A 197 24.20 -8.98 -14.12
N ARG A 198 23.04 -9.40 -13.64
CA ARG A 198 22.49 -9.01 -12.35
C ARG A 198 23.49 -9.21 -11.22
N GLN A 199 24.13 -10.38 -11.17
CA GLN A 199 25.12 -10.69 -10.14
C GLN A 199 26.33 -9.73 -10.16
N ALA A 200 26.77 -9.29 -11.36
CA ALA A 200 27.85 -8.30 -11.46
C ALA A 200 27.41 -6.93 -10.94
N ILE A 201 26.16 -6.52 -11.21
CA ILE A 201 25.57 -5.28 -10.69
C ILE A 201 25.41 -5.37 -9.18
N ASP A 202 24.76 -6.43 -8.65
CA ASP A 202 24.57 -6.63 -7.21
C ASP A 202 25.92 -6.61 -6.45
N SER A 203 26.93 -7.27 -7.00
CA SER A 203 28.26 -7.29 -6.43
C SER A 203 28.95 -5.92 -6.40
N SER A 204 28.81 -5.15 -7.50
CA SER A 204 29.38 -3.80 -7.59
C SER A 204 28.63 -2.84 -6.67
N VAL A 205 27.29 -2.89 -6.63
CA VAL A 205 26.45 -2.10 -5.71
C VAL A 205 26.84 -2.38 -4.27
N HIS A 206 26.94 -3.65 -3.86
CA HIS A 206 27.37 -4.04 -2.53
C HIS A 206 28.73 -3.42 -2.13
N GLN A 207 29.73 -3.51 -3.04
CA GLN A 207 31.06 -3.03 -2.77
C GLN A 207 31.15 -1.51 -2.65
N ILE A 208 30.51 -0.76 -3.59
CA ILE A 208 30.56 0.72 -3.56
C ILE A 208 29.78 1.29 -2.36
N LEU A 209 28.65 0.68 -2.00
CA LEU A 209 27.85 1.14 -0.85
C LEU A 209 28.56 0.86 0.48
N LEU A 210 29.18 -0.32 0.66
CA LEU A 210 29.98 -0.61 1.85
C LEU A 210 31.22 0.29 1.94
N SER A 211 31.88 0.58 0.82
CA SER A 211 33.00 1.52 0.78
C SER A 211 32.56 2.92 1.21
N GLU A 212 31.39 3.37 0.75
CA GLU A 212 30.86 4.69 1.12
C GLU A 212 30.41 4.74 2.57
N ALA A 213 29.75 3.70 3.08
CA ALA A 213 29.33 3.59 4.47
C ALA A 213 30.49 3.52 5.47
N ALA A 214 31.68 3.10 5.04
CA ALA A 214 32.89 3.10 5.86
C ALA A 214 33.50 4.50 6.05
N LYS A 215 33.04 5.52 5.31
CA LYS A 215 33.54 6.90 5.41
C LYS A 215 32.88 7.63 6.58
N PRO A 216 33.57 8.61 7.19
CA PRO A 216 32.99 9.42 8.28
C PRO A 216 31.74 10.21 7.85
N ASN A 217 31.67 10.64 6.59
CA ASN A 217 30.58 11.41 6.01
C ASN A 217 30.24 10.86 4.62
N GLY A 218 29.63 9.67 4.59
CA GLY A 218 29.24 9.01 3.35
C GLY A 218 28.02 9.68 2.69
N LYS A 219 28.01 9.69 1.35
CA LYS A 219 26.89 10.21 0.56
C LYS A 219 26.53 9.26 -0.57
N ILE A 220 25.27 8.90 -0.64
CA ILE A 220 24.69 8.04 -1.69
C ILE A 220 23.55 8.79 -2.36
N ALA A 221 23.53 8.79 -3.69
CA ALA A 221 22.38 9.24 -4.45
C ALA A 221 21.84 8.09 -5.31
N LEU A 222 20.55 7.87 -5.24
CA LEU A 222 19.83 6.81 -5.91
C LEU A 222 18.79 7.42 -6.87
N PHE A 223 18.86 7.11 -8.15
CA PHE A 223 17.86 7.47 -9.14
C PHE A 223 17.34 6.19 -9.80
N LEU A 224 16.40 5.53 -9.14
CA LEU A 224 15.79 4.27 -9.55
C LEU A 224 14.46 4.05 -8.82
N GLN A 225 13.64 3.12 -9.30
CA GLN A 225 12.41 2.76 -8.60
C GLN A 225 12.71 1.91 -7.35
N PRO A 226 11.90 2.00 -6.27
CA PRO A 226 12.06 1.19 -5.07
C PRO A 226 11.54 -0.25 -5.26
N ASP A 227 11.91 -0.85 -6.38
CA ASP A 227 11.61 -2.21 -6.82
C ASP A 227 12.87 -3.09 -6.96
N TYR A 228 14.01 -2.63 -6.39
CA TYR A 228 15.27 -3.37 -6.35
C TYR A 228 15.50 -3.99 -4.96
N PRO A 229 14.96 -5.20 -4.69
CA PRO A 229 14.95 -5.80 -3.35
C PRO A 229 16.35 -5.97 -2.74
N PHE A 230 17.35 -6.31 -3.58
CA PHE A 230 18.74 -6.44 -3.13
C PHE A 230 19.29 -5.15 -2.50
N LEU A 231 19.12 -4.02 -3.20
CA LEU A 231 19.56 -2.71 -2.72
C LEU A 231 18.86 -2.33 -1.41
N LEU A 232 17.52 -2.47 -1.37
CA LEU A 232 16.73 -2.11 -0.18
C LEU A 232 17.08 -2.99 1.01
N HIS A 233 17.31 -4.29 0.79
CA HIS A 233 17.82 -5.18 1.83
C HIS A 233 19.19 -4.74 2.35
N LEU A 234 20.13 -4.42 1.46
CA LEU A 234 21.44 -3.93 1.83
C LEU A 234 21.34 -2.64 2.67
N LEU A 235 20.53 -1.67 2.25
CA LEU A 235 20.31 -0.43 2.99
C LEU A 235 19.62 -0.66 4.35
N SER A 236 18.74 -1.63 4.47
CA SER A 236 18.07 -1.98 5.73
C SER A 236 19.00 -2.63 6.75
N THR A 237 20.17 -3.13 6.34
CA THR A 237 21.11 -3.88 7.18
C THR A 237 22.48 -3.21 7.33
N ILE A 238 22.81 -2.23 6.48
CA ILE A 238 24.10 -1.55 6.48
C ILE A 238 24.32 -0.79 7.79
N GLN A 239 25.54 -0.88 8.33
CA GLN A 239 25.97 -0.17 9.53
C GLN A 239 27.04 0.84 9.13
N PRO A 240 26.74 2.15 9.05
CA PRO A 240 27.73 3.15 8.70
C PRO A 240 28.72 3.40 9.84
N ALA A 241 29.99 3.67 9.48
CA ALA A 241 31.03 4.03 10.44
C ALA A 241 30.86 5.46 11.01
N GLY A 242 30.12 6.30 10.31
CA GLY A 242 29.80 7.68 10.68
C GLY A 242 28.44 8.11 10.16
N SER A 243 28.29 9.36 9.72
CA SER A 243 27.06 9.81 9.07
C SER A 243 26.96 9.28 7.64
N LEU A 244 25.82 8.73 7.28
CA LEU A 244 25.52 8.29 5.91
C LEU A 244 24.22 8.96 5.45
N GLN A 245 24.36 9.89 4.50
CA GLN A 245 23.21 10.54 3.85
C GLN A 245 22.86 9.80 2.57
N ILE A 246 21.58 9.50 2.39
CA ILE A 246 21.06 8.81 1.22
C ILE A 246 19.90 9.63 0.63
N ASP A 247 20.09 10.14 -0.59
CA ASP A 247 19.05 10.82 -1.35
C ASP A 247 18.52 9.86 -2.42
N HIS A 248 17.26 9.42 -2.29
CA HIS A 248 16.61 8.50 -3.22
C HIS A 248 15.53 9.21 -4.01
N MET A 249 15.72 9.28 -5.31
CA MET A 249 14.79 9.89 -6.26
C MET A 249 14.10 8.82 -7.10
N PHE A 250 12.76 8.86 -7.13
CA PHE A 250 11.95 7.99 -7.96
C PHE A 250 10.65 8.65 -8.42
N SER A 251 10.02 8.04 -9.42
CA SER A 251 8.76 8.56 -9.96
C SER A 251 7.55 7.90 -9.31
N LEU A 252 6.50 8.71 -9.11
CA LEU A 252 5.15 8.27 -8.73
C LEU A 252 4.19 8.46 -9.91
N ASN A 253 3.18 7.62 -9.97
CA ASN A 253 2.10 7.73 -10.94
C ASN A 253 0.96 8.59 -10.38
N ARG A 254 0.20 9.23 -11.27
CA ARG A 254 -1.05 9.93 -10.91
C ARG A 254 -2.29 9.06 -11.08
N THR A 255 -2.14 7.89 -11.63
CA THR A 255 -3.22 6.92 -11.87
C THR A 255 -2.84 5.58 -11.28
N ALA A 256 -3.83 4.86 -10.74
CA ALA A 256 -3.61 3.54 -10.18
C ALA A 256 -2.96 2.60 -11.20
N GLN A 257 -1.83 2.04 -10.82
CA GLN A 257 -1.14 0.98 -11.56
C GLN A 257 -0.82 -0.15 -10.59
N PHE A 258 -0.92 -1.37 -11.07
CA PHE A 258 -0.80 -2.55 -10.24
C PHE A 258 0.37 -3.42 -10.68
N THR A 259 1.00 -4.07 -9.71
CA THR A 259 1.98 -5.14 -9.93
C THR A 259 1.29 -6.37 -10.56
N ASP A 260 2.07 -7.36 -11.00
CA ASP A 260 1.53 -8.65 -11.48
C ASP A 260 0.72 -9.38 -10.38
N ALA A 261 0.96 -9.09 -9.11
CA ALA A 261 0.21 -9.59 -7.97
C ALA A 261 -1.03 -8.74 -7.62
N HIS A 262 -1.42 -7.80 -8.49
CA HIS A 262 -2.54 -6.86 -8.27
C HIS A 262 -2.39 -5.98 -7.02
N GLU A 263 -1.16 -5.70 -6.58
CA GLU A 263 -0.86 -4.75 -5.52
C GLU A 263 -0.57 -3.37 -6.14
N LEU A 264 -1.10 -2.30 -5.53
CA LEU A 264 -0.85 -0.94 -6.00
C LEU A 264 0.63 -0.57 -5.86
N TYR A 265 1.27 -0.09 -6.94
CA TYR A 265 2.72 0.19 -6.95
C TYR A 265 3.16 1.17 -5.86
N GLU A 266 2.39 2.23 -5.59
CA GLU A 266 2.73 3.23 -4.58
C GLU A 266 2.80 2.64 -3.16
N LEU A 267 1.86 1.75 -2.81
CA LEU A 267 1.87 1.05 -1.51
C LEU A 267 2.93 -0.05 -1.45
N TYR A 268 3.15 -0.76 -2.56
CA TYR A 268 4.26 -1.70 -2.70
C TYR A 268 5.62 -1.00 -2.48
N TYR A 269 5.84 0.17 -3.10
CA TYR A 269 7.04 0.95 -2.91
C TYR A 269 7.22 1.42 -1.46
N LEU A 270 6.17 2.00 -0.85
CA LEU A 270 6.23 2.40 0.55
C LEU A 270 6.59 1.22 1.48
N ARG A 271 5.94 0.08 1.31
CA ARG A 271 6.21 -1.12 2.12
C ARG A 271 7.67 -1.57 2.00
N ASN A 272 8.23 -1.54 0.80
CA ASN A 272 9.62 -1.91 0.56
C ASN A 272 10.63 -0.91 1.13
N LEU A 273 10.25 0.37 1.26
CA LEU A 273 11.11 1.43 1.81
C LEU A 273 11.16 1.43 3.35
N PHE A 274 10.09 1.01 4.03
CA PHE A 274 10.04 1.06 5.49
C PHE A 274 11.15 0.28 6.20
N PRO A 275 11.63 -0.89 5.76
CA PRO A 275 12.78 -1.55 6.37
C PRO A 275 14.05 -0.69 6.36
N VAL A 276 14.24 0.19 5.36
CA VAL A 276 15.36 1.13 5.31
C VAL A 276 15.20 2.23 6.37
N TYR A 277 13.98 2.77 6.51
CA TYR A 277 13.66 3.74 7.58
C TYR A 277 13.85 3.15 8.99
N MET A 278 13.58 1.86 9.16
CA MET A 278 13.80 1.17 10.43
C MET A 278 15.29 1.03 10.81
N ASN A 279 16.21 1.18 9.85
CA ASN A 279 17.65 1.16 10.09
C ASN A 279 18.23 2.52 10.54
N LYS A 280 17.39 3.54 10.76
CA LYS A 280 17.81 4.88 11.28
C LYS A 280 18.91 5.55 10.44
N LEU A 281 18.86 5.41 9.13
CA LEU A 281 19.72 6.15 8.20
C LEU A 281 19.14 7.54 7.92
N ASP A 282 20.00 8.54 7.59
CA ASP A 282 19.54 9.82 7.02
C ASP A 282 19.09 9.58 5.57
N TYR A 283 17.89 8.99 5.43
CA TYR A 283 17.32 8.57 4.16
C TYR A 283 16.22 9.53 3.74
N ARG A 284 16.42 10.19 2.59
CA ARG A 284 15.54 11.23 2.08
C ARG A 284 14.95 10.83 0.74
N ILE A 285 13.63 10.89 0.63
CA ILE A 285 12.89 10.58 -0.60
C ILE A 285 12.60 11.87 -1.36
N HIS A 286 12.87 11.84 -2.66
CA HIS A 286 12.55 12.88 -3.62
C HIS A 286 11.65 12.29 -4.72
N CYS A 287 10.41 12.78 -4.83
CA CYS A 287 9.46 12.26 -5.80
C CYS A 287 9.17 13.24 -6.92
N PHE A 288 9.04 12.73 -8.11
CA PHE A 288 8.54 13.45 -9.26
C PHE A 288 7.43 12.65 -9.95
N TYR A 289 6.56 13.35 -10.67
CA TYR A 289 5.45 12.70 -11.36
C TYR A 289 5.79 12.55 -12.84
N THR A 290 5.66 11.32 -13.34
CA THR A 290 5.69 11.08 -14.78
C THR A 290 4.39 10.44 -15.20
N ASN A 291 3.82 10.91 -16.30
CA ASN A 291 2.71 10.21 -16.95
C ASN A 291 3.23 9.01 -17.79
N GLU A 292 4.55 8.76 -17.77
CA GLU A 292 5.24 7.93 -18.76
C GLU A 292 6.44 7.19 -18.17
N ILE A 293 6.21 6.37 -17.11
CA ILE A 293 7.23 5.39 -16.69
C ILE A 293 7.68 4.55 -17.87
N SER A 294 6.76 4.25 -18.82
CA SER A 294 7.07 3.52 -20.04
C SER A 294 8.06 4.25 -20.96
N HIS A 295 8.07 5.57 -21.02
CA HIS A 295 8.99 6.29 -21.92
C HIS A 295 10.42 6.34 -21.40
N LEU A 296 10.64 6.64 -20.13
CA LEU A 296 12.00 6.64 -19.56
C LEU A 296 12.60 5.23 -19.50
N GLN A 297 11.82 4.23 -19.11
CA GLN A 297 12.28 2.84 -19.03
C GLN A 297 12.51 2.21 -20.41
N ASN A 298 11.74 2.59 -21.42
CA ASN A 298 11.83 2.00 -22.77
C ASN A 298 12.73 2.77 -23.74
N LEU A 299 13.00 4.06 -23.50
CA LEU A 299 13.79 4.91 -24.40
C LEU A 299 15.24 5.10 -23.92
N SER A 300 15.52 4.94 -22.62
CA SER A 300 16.89 4.98 -22.10
C SER A 300 17.43 3.57 -21.89
N ALA A 301 18.62 3.29 -22.45
CA ALA A 301 19.25 1.98 -22.27
C ALA A 301 19.68 1.72 -20.82
N LEU A 302 20.06 2.76 -20.05
CA LEU A 302 20.54 2.69 -18.68
C LEU A 302 19.88 3.81 -17.85
N PRO A 303 18.56 3.68 -17.55
CA PRO A 303 17.79 4.76 -16.91
C PRO A 303 18.09 4.93 -15.42
N TYR A 304 18.63 3.91 -14.76
CA TYR A 304 18.89 3.90 -13.33
C TYR A 304 20.33 4.27 -13.00
N MET A 305 20.49 4.98 -11.87
CA MET A 305 21.77 5.49 -11.44
C MET A 305 21.94 5.34 -9.93
N ILE A 306 23.12 4.87 -9.52
CA ILE A 306 23.56 4.76 -8.13
C ILE A 306 24.89 5.49 -8.04
N LEU A 307 24.95 6.54 -7.21
CA LEU A 307 26.14 7.38 -7.05
C LEU A 307 26.67 7.29 -5.63
N THR A 308 27.99 7.27 -5.52
CA THR A 308 28.75 7.50 -4.29
C THR A 308 29.77 8.60 -4.52
N SER A 309 30.60 8.95 -3.54
CA SER A 309 31.61 9.98 -3.70
C SER A 309 32.77 9.57 -4.65
N GLU A 310 32.99 8.26 -4.86
CA GLU A 310 34.10 7.75 -5.68
C GLU A 310 33.66 6.89 -6.87
N PHE A 311 32.42 6.43 -6.88
CA PHE A 311 31.91 5.51 -7.89
C PHE A 311 30.50 5.88 -8.36
N ALA A 312 30.18 5.55 -9.59
CA ALA A 312 28.82 5.57 -10.12
C ALA A 312 28.50 4.27 -10.84
N ILE A 313 27.24 3.83 -10.75
CA ILE A 313 26.69 2.74 -11.58
C ILE A 313 25.50 3.31 -12.33
N THR A 314 25.48 3.16 -13.66
CA THR A 314 24.26 3.28 -14.45
C THR A 314 23.82 1.90 -14.90
N CYS A 315 22.53 1.58 -14.86
CA CYS A 315 22.05 0.25 -15.24
C CYS A 315 20.67 0.28 -15.92
N SER A 316 20.38 -0.82 -16.61
CA SER A 316 19.08 -1.09 -17.22
C SER A 316 18.00 -1.28 -16.15
N SER A 317 16.73 -1.08 -16.49
CA SER A 317 15.58 -1.21 -15.58
C SER A 317 15.37 -2.64 -15.05
N ASP A 318 15.89 -3.65 -15.76
CA ASP A 318 15.88 -5.05 -15.32
C ASP A 318 17.13 -5.47 -14.54
N TYR A 319 18.06 -4.53 -14.32
CA TYR A 319 19.35 -4.75 -13.63
C TYR A 319 20.23 -5.85 -14.26
N GLN A 320 20.14 -6.08 -15.57
CA GLN A 320 20.93 -7.10 -16.27
C GLN A 320 22.19 -6.53 -16.93
N THR A 321 22.18 -5.25 -17.27
CA THR A 321 23.29 -4.58 -17.93
C THR A 321 23.56 -3.25 -17.23
N GLY A 322 24.84 -2.92 -17.04
CA GLY A 322 25.23 -1.65 -16.43
C GLY A 322 26.68 -1.28 -16.70
N ILE A 323 27.06 -0.09 -16.28
CA ILE A 323 28.42 0.41 -16.35
C ILE A 323 28.79 0.98 -14.98
N LEU A 324 29.92 0.53 -14.44
CA LEU A 324 30.56 1.10 -13.26
C LEU A 324 31.61 2.12 -13.71
N TYR A 325 31.54 3.33 -13.15
CA TYR A 325 32.47 4.44 -13.43
C TYR A 325 33.28 4.78 -12.18
N GLN A 326 34.54 5.19 -12.41
CA GLN A 326 35.46 5.73 -11.38
C GLN A 326 36.10 7.06 -11.83
N ASP A 327 35.75 7.54 -13.01
CA ASP A 327 36.27 8.78 -13.58
C ASP A 327 35.68 10.01 -12.86
N PRO A 328 36.51 10.93 -12.29
CA PRO A 328 36.04 12.09 -11.56
C PRO A 328 35.16 13.06 -12.37
N ASP A 329 35.47 13.23 -13.66
CA ASP A 329 34.72 14.16 -14.54
C ASP A 329 33.33 13.58 -14.86
N ILE A 330 33.24 12.26 -15.08
CA ILE A 330 31.96 11.54 -15.25
C ILE A 330 31.14 11.60 -13.96
N LEU A 331 31.77 11.34 -12.81
CA LEU A 331 31.11 11.42 -11.51
C LEU A 331 30.52 12.81 -11.26
N GLN A 332 31.32 13.87 -11.50
CA GLN A 332 30.84 15.24 -11.33
C GLN A 332 29.65 15.56 -12.27
N ALA A 333 29.71 15.09 -13.50
CA ALA A 333 28.61 15.28 -14.45
C ALA A 333 27.32 14.56 -14.00
N LEU A 334 27.44 13.32 -13.49
CA LEU A 334 26.29 12.54 -12.99
C LEU A 334 25.71 13.14 -11.69
N TRP A 335 26.55 13.63 -10.78
CA TRP A 335 26.09 14.36 -9.60
C TRP A 335 25.37 15.67 -9.96
N ASN A 336 25.86 16.43 -10.91
CA ASN A 336 25.20 17.65 -11.41
C ASN A 336 23.84 17.30 -12.02
N LEU A 337 23.75 16.21 -12.80
CA LEU A 337 22.50 15.72 -13.36
C LEU A 337 21.51 15.34 -12.25
N PHE A 338 21.96 14.60 -11.23
CA PHE A 338 21.12 14.22 -10.08
C PHE A 338 20.55 15.44 -9.39
N HIS A 339 21.38 16.42 -9.03
CA HIS A 339 20.93 17.65 -8.34
C HIS A 339 19.96 18.47 -9.21
N SER A 340 20.20 18.57 -10.53
CA SER A 340 19.26 19.28 -11.40
C SER A 340 17.87 18.65 -11.46
N HIS A 341 17.76 17.32 -11.31
CA HIS A 341 16.48 16.62 -11.19
C HIS A 341 15.89 16.75 -9.78
N GLN A 342 16.72 16.70 -8.74
CA GLN A 342 16.30 16.86 -7.35
C GLN A 342 15.60 18.21 -7.12
N ASP A 343 16.07 19.29 -7.75
CA ASP A 343 15.46 20.62 -7.69
C ASP A 343 14.04 20.68 -8.28
N LEU A 344 13.67 19.70 -9.11
CA LEU A 344 12.33 19.56 -9.68
C LEU A 344 11.37 18.70 -8.84
N CYS A 345 11.90 18.02 -7.82
CA CYS A 345 11.11 17.15 -6.96
C CYS A 345 10.29 17.92 -5.95
N GLN A 346 9.18 17.31 -5.54
CA GLN A 346 8.33 17.84 -4.47
C GLN A 346 8.54 17.05 -3.17
N PRO A 347 8.49 17.70 -1.99
CA PRO A 347 8.52 17.00 -0.72
C PRO A 347 7.18 16.29 -0.51
N ALA A 348 7.16 14.99 -0.74
CA ALA A 348 5.99 14.13 -0.57
C ALA A 348 5.95 13.46 0.80
N PHE A 349 7.11 13.38 1.47
CA PHE A 349 7.30 12.65 2.72
C PHE A 349 8.19 13.44 3.67
N GLN A 350 7.90 13.37 4.97
CA GLN A 350 8.71 13.97 6.05
C GLN A 350 8.82 12.99 7.21
N THR A 351 9.99 12.95 7.87
CA THR A 351 10.23 12.10 9.04
C THR A 351 10.55 12.95 10.26
N PHE A 352 9.98 12.59 11.40
CA PHE A 352 10.20 13.24 12.70
C PHE A 352 10.52 12.18 13.75
N PRO A 353 11.67 12.26 14.45
CA PRO A 353 11.91 11.42 15.60
C PRO A 353 11.02 11.85 16.78
N ILE A 354 10.48 10.87 17.52
CA ILE A 354 9.68 11.12 18.71
C ILE A 354 10.60 11.00 19.93
N ILE A 355 11.45 11.99 20.10
CA ILE A 355 12.39 12.12 21.24
C ILE A 355 12.19 13.46 21.93
N ALA A 356 12.60 13.56 23.20
CA ALA A 356 12.32 14.74 24.03
C ALA A 356 12.78 16.06 23.39
N ASP A 357 13.95 16.07 22.76
CA ASP A 357 14.54 17.27 22.15
C ASP A 357 13.80 17.76 20.90
N ASP A 358 13.15 16.84 20.15
CA ASP A 358 12.45 17.14 18.91
C ASP A 358 10.91 17.20 19.05
N LEU A 359 10.37 16.92 20.24
CA LEU A 359 8.92 17.00 20.51
C LEU A 359 8.29 18.34 20.10
N PRO A 360 8.93 19.52 20.31
CA PRO A 360 8.36 20.78 19.87
C PRO A 360 8.08 20.83 18.36
N SER A 361 8.97 20.28 17.53
CA SER A 361 8.79 20.19 16.07
C SER A 361 7.64 19.26 15.69
N LEU A 362 7.53 18.11 16.34
CA LEU A 362 6.44 17.15 16.15
C LEU A 362 5.09 17.78 16.57
N PHE A 363 5.02 18.41 17.75
CA PHE A 363 3.79 19.07 18.22
C PHE A 363 3.36 20.23 17.30
N GLN A 364 4.30 21.02 16.80
CA GLN A 364 4.00 22.05 15.80
C GLN A 364 3.42 21.45 14.53
N PHE A 365 4.00 20.37 14.02
CA PHE A 365 3.49 19.66 12.86
C PHE A 365 2.06 19.15 13.12
N VAL A 366 1.84 18.46 14.22
CA VAL A 366 0.51 17.94 14.60
C VAL A 366 -0.51 19.07 14.78
N ALA A 367 -0.15 20.17 15.44
CA ALA A 367 -1.04 21.31 15.65
C ALA A 367 -1.45 21.98 14.32
N ARG A 368 -0.50 22.18 13.40
CA ARG A 368 -0.78 22.73 12.06
C ARG A 368 -1.71 21.84 11.26
N THR A 369 -1.45 20.54 11.28
CA THR A 369 -2.24 19.55 10.54
C THR A 369 -3.68 19.48 11.06
N ARG A 370 -3.88 19.55 12.39
CA ARG A 370 -5.20 19.48 13.02
C ARG A 370 -6.02 20.76 12.93
N ALA A 371 -5.38 21.92 12.83
CA ALA A 371 -6.08 23.21 12.75
C ALA A 371 -7.01 23.32 11.52
N SER A 372 -6.80 22.53 10.49
CA SER A 372 -7.58 22.52 9.24
C SER A 372 -8.39 21.24 9.02
N ALA A 373 -8.46 20.34 10.01
CA ALA A 373 -9.07 19.03 9.82
C ALA A 373 -10.52 18.99 10.29
N ASP A 374 -11.44 18.63 9.40
CA ASP A 374 -12.83 18.37 9.72
C ASP A 374 -13.07 16.98 10.30
N LEU A 375 -12.17 16.03 10.05
CA LEU A 375 -12.24 14.64 10.50
C LEU A 375 -10.82 14.11 10.76
N LEU A 376 -10.67 13.36 11.86
CA LEU A 376 -9.46 12.65 12.22
C LEU A 376 -9.78 11.15 12.33
N ILE A 377 -9.04 10.32 11.59
CA ILE A 377 -9.22 8.87 11.62
C ILE A 377 -7.90 8.20 11.99
N ASN A 378 -7.91 7.43 13.07
CA ASN A 378 -6.79 6.56 13.45
C ASN A 378 -7.13 5.10 13.15
N ILE A 379 -6.12 4.36 12.66
CA ILE A 379 -6.15 2.90 12.61
C ILE A 379 -4.83 2.37 13.19
N GLN A 380 -4.94 1.56 14.23
CA GLN A 380 -3.80 1.07 15.01
C GLN A 380 -4.14 -0.21 15.77
N PRO A 381 -3.16 -1.02 16.23
CA PRO A 381 -3.44 -2.25 16.96
C PRO A 381 -4.18 -2.02 18.26
N GLU A 382 -3.73 -1.10 19.11
CA GLU A 382 -4.35 -0.78 20.41
C GLU A 382 -5.33 0.39 20.29
N ALA A 383 -6.26 0.53 21.22
CA ALA A 383 -7.09 1.73 21.29
C ALA A 383 -6.22 2.97 21.58
N CYS A 384 -6.55 4.10 20.97
CA CYS A 384 -5.88 5.37 21.29
C CYS A 384 -6.25 5.79 22.72
N ILE A 385 -5.26 5.85 23.59
CA ILE A 385 -5.41 6.13 25.01
C ILE A 385 -5.18 7.60 25.32
N LEU A 386 -4.42 8.28 24.48
CA LEU A 386 -4.01 9.68 24.69
C LEU A 386 -5.16 10.64 24.99
N PRO A 387 -6.36 10.56 24.38
CA PRO A 387 -7.48 11.45 24.71
C PRO A 387 -7.95 11.35 26.15
N PHE A 388 -7.72 10.21 26.81
CA PHE A 388 -8.19 9.93 28.18
C PHE A 388 -7.13 10.23 29.26
N LEU A 389 -5.90 10.58 28.84
CA LEU A 389 -4.83 11.03 29.72
C LEU A 389 -5.08 12.48 30.13
N ARG A 390 -6.11 12.71 30.94
CA ARG A 390 -6.39 14.04 31.50
C ARG A 390 -5.24 14.46 32.41
N ARG A 391 -5.12 15.74 32.68
CA ARG A 391 -4.01 16.31 33.40
C ARG A 391 -3.68 15.61 34.72
N ASP A 392 -4.72 15.25 35.50
CA ASP A 392 -4.60 14.51 36.77
C ASP A 392 -3.87 13.17 36.58
N LEU A 393 -4.30 12.41 35.57
CA LEU A 393 -3.73 11.12 35.27
C LEU A 393 -2.35 11.25 34.60
N LEU A 394 -2.19 12.24 33.72
CA LEU A 394 -0.94 12.51 33.03
C LEU A 394 0.17 12.87 34.02
N GLU A 395 -0.11 13.74 35.00
CA GLU A 395 0.83 14.11 36.06
C GLU A 395 1.19 12.91 36.97
N ASP A 396 0.26 11.98 37.20
CA ASP A 396 0.51 10.77 38.00
C ASP A 396 1.48 9.78 37.31
N ILE A 397 1.42 9.67 35.98
CA ILE A 397 2.20 8.66 35.25
C ILE A 397 3.44 9.22 34.56
N PHE A 398 3.56 10.53 34.43
CA PHE A 398 4.64 11.14 33.66
C PHE A 398 6.01 10.96 34.32
N ASN A 399 7.04 10.70 33.50
CA ASN A 399 8.41 10.63 33.99
C ASN A 399 9.05 12.02 34.05
N TYR A 400 9.20 12.58 35.23
CA TYR A 400 9.74 13.92 35.46
C TYR A 400 11.27 14.02 35.28
N ASP A 401 11.98 12.89 35.09
CA ASP A 401 13.43 12.89 34.81
C ASP A 401 13.75 13.38 33.39
N ILE A 402 12.72 13.64 32.58
CA ILE A 402 12.90 14.13 31.21
C ILE A 402 13.14 15.64 31.21
N PRO A 403 14.15 16.13 30.42
CA PRO A 403 14.38 17.55 30.27
C PRO A 403 13.14 18.29 29.75
N GLY A 404 12.75 19.38 30.42
CA GLY A 404 11.59 20.17 30.00
C GLY A 404 10.23 19.54 30.27
N ALA A 405 10.12 18.61 31.23
CA ALA A 405 8.92 17.85 31.59
C ALA A 405 7.65 18.70 31.68
N ASP A 406 7.68 19.84 32.38
CA ASP A 406 6.51 20.73 32.54
C ASP A 406 5.97 21.26 31.19
N SER A 407 6.88 21.60 30.28
CA SER A 407 6.50 22.05 28.94
C SER A 407 5.90 20.93 28.13
N VAL A 408 6.45 19.73 28.20
CA VAL A 408 5.93 18.53 27.51
C VAL A 408 4.54 18.18 28.03
N ILE A 409 4.33 18.17 29.36
CA ILE A 409 3.02 17.92 29.98
C ILE A 409 1.99 18.97 29.52
N SER A 410 2.35 20.24 29.52
CA SER A 410 1.42 21.31 29.10
C SER A 410 1.02 21.19 27.64
N MET A 411 1.96 20.82 26.76
CA MET A 411 1.70 20.59 25.35
C MET A 411 0.83 19.34 25.14
N ALA A 412 1.12 18.25 25.84
CA ALA A 412 0.37 17.01 25.82
C ALA A 412 -1.07 17.21 26.30
N ASP A 413 -1.27 17.90 27.43
CA ASP A 413 -2.59 18.24 27.98
C ASP A 413 -3.43 19.02 26.95
N THR A 414 -2.86 20.02 26.30
CA THR A 414 -3.54 20.77 25.25
C THR A 414 -3.94 19.87 24.08
N LEU A 415 -3.05 18.99 23.63
CA LEU A 415 -3.29 18.09 22.51
C LEU A 415 -4.38 17.07 22.84
N PHE A 416 -4.34 16.49 24.05
CA PHE A 416 -5.28 15.44 24.47
C PHE A 416 -6.68 16.01 24.71
N ASN A 417 -6.78 17.21 25.28
CA ASN A 417 -8.05 17.92 25.41
C ASN A 417 -8.69 18.25 24.07
N ASN A 418 -7.89 18.65 23.08
CA ASN A 418 -8.37 18.85 21.71
C ASN A 418 -8.88 17.54 21.08
N ASN A 419 -8.22 16.41 21.33
CA ASN A 419 -8.69 15.10 20.86
C ASN A 419 -10.03 14.73 21.49
N MET A 420 -10.20 14.94 22.78
CA MET A 420 -11.48 14.69 23.47
C MET A 420 -12.60 15.55 22.89
N GLN A 421 -12.33 16.81 22.55
CA GLN A 421 -13.33 17.65 21.91
C GLN A 421 -13.72 17.09 20.53
N LEU A 422 -12.76 16.63 19.72
CA LEU A 422 -13.05 16.02 18.42
C LEU A 422 -13.86 14.71 18.55
N ILE A 423 -13.61 13.91 19.60
CA ILE A 423 -14.42 12.71 19.90
C ILE A 423 -15.86 13.11 20.22
N ASN A 424 -16.05 14.11 21.08
CA ASN A 424 -17.38 14.60 21.48
C ASN A 424 -18.16 15.22 20.30
N ASP A 425 -17.45 15.79 19.33
CA ASP A 425 -18.00 16.36 18.11
C ASP A 425 -18.20 15.31 16.99
N GLU A 426 -17.99 14.02 17.27
CA GLU A 426 -18.04 12.89 16.31
C GLU A 426 -17.07 13.04 15.11
N LYS A 427 -16.01 13.82 15.29
CA LYS A 427 -14.98 14.12 14.29
C LYS A 427 -13.72 13.28 14.43
N PHE A 428 -13.72 12.34 15.37
CA PHE A 428 -12.61 11.46 15.64
C PHE A 428 -13.06 10.01 15.61
N ILE A 429 -12.53 9.22 14.67
CA ILE A 429 -12.82 7.79 14.54
C ILE A 429 -11.55 7.01 14.80
N ILE A 430 -11.64 5.97 15.63
CA ILE A 430 -10.52 5.09 15.95
C ILE A 430 -10.89 3.66 15.61
N TYR A 431 -10.09 3.04 14.74
CA TYR A 431 -10.14 1.61 14.47
C TYR A 431 -9.01 0.92 15.22
N PHE A 432 -9.32 -0.12 15.99
CA PHE A 432 -8.34 -0.87 16.76
C PHE A 432 -8.71 -2.35 16.88
N THR A 433 -7.81 -3.18 17.42
CA THR A 433 -8.00 -4.63 17.52
C THR A 433 -8.14 -5.05 18.99
N GLU A 434 -8.90 -6.12 19.24
CA GLU A 434 -8.97 -6.73 20.57
C GLU A 434 -7.59 -7.26 21.00
N TYR A 435 -6.83 -7.84 20.07
CA TYR A 435 -5.49 -8.34 20.31
C TYR A 435 -4.51 -7.25 20.76
N GLY A 436 -4.55 -6.07 20.12
CA GLY A 436 -3.68 -4.93 20.46
C GLY A 436 -3.83 -4.42 21.91
N MET A 437 -4.97 -4.70 22.56
CA MET A 437 -5.18 -4.33 23.98
C MET A 437 -4.45 -5.23 24.98
N THR A 438 -3.86 -6.34 24.54
CA THR A 438 -3.27 -7.35 25.43
C THR A 438 -2.21 -6.76 26.37
N ARG A 439 -1.29 -5.97 25.83
CA ARG A 439 -0.19 -5.37 26.60
C ARG A 439 -0.70 -4.33 27.60
N PHE A 440 -1.66 -3.51 27.20
CA PHE A 440 -2.33 -2.58 28.10
C PHE A 440 -3.02 -3.29 29.27
N LEU A 441 -3.70 -4.42 29.00
CA LEU A 441 -4.39 -5.21 30.02
C LEU A 441 -3.44 -5.96 30.97
N GLN A 442 -2.28 -6.38 30.50
CA GLN A 442 -1.33 -7.17 31.29
C GLN A 442 -0.38 -6.27 32.07
N GLU A 443 0.20 -5.27 31.44
CA GLU A 443 1.33 -4.49 31.93
C GLU A 443 0.98 -3.04 32.25
N GLY A 444 -0.14 -2.50 31.72
CA GLY A 444 -0.48 -1.08 31.82
C GLY A 444 0.36 -0.20 30.92
N LEU A 445 0.95 -0.80 29.87
CA LEU A 445 1.77 -0.12 28.88
C LEU A 445 0.96 0.12 27.61
N PHE A 446 1.27 1.18 26.90
CA PHE A 446 0.70 1.52 25.59
C PHE A 446 1.81 2.07 24.67
N GLU A 447 1.64 1.86 23.37
CA GLU A 447 2.71 2.08 22.39
C GLU A 447 2.63 3.44 21.66
N GLU A 448 1.66 4.30 22.00
CA GLU A 448 1.45 5.58 21.32
C GLU A 448 2.55 6.61 21.61
N ILE A 449 3.22 6.48 22.75
CA ILE A 449 4.38 7.28 23.15
C ILE A 449 5.48 6.39 23.70
N PRO A 450 6.76 6.79 23.58
CA PRO A 450 7.87 6.03 24.16
C PRO A 450 7.70 5.80 25.68
N GLN A 451 8.01 4.59 26.13
CA GLN A 451 7.91 4.21 27.56
C GLN A 451 8.82 5.04 28.47
N THR A 452 9.83 5.68 27.94
CA THR A 452 10.70 6.60 28.68
C THR A 452 9.97 7.82 29.20
N PHE A 453 8.77 8.15 28.64
CA PHE A 453 7.99 9.32 29.02
C PHE A 453 7.01 9.06 30.17
N TYR A 454 6.69 7.81 30.50
CA TYR A 454 5.65 7.51 31.48
C TYR A 454 5.92 6.22 32.28
N HIS A 455 5.30 6.11 33.43
CA HIS A 455 5.25 4.90 34.24
C HIS A 455 4.02 4.07 33.90
N PRO A 456 4.08 2.71 33.97
CA PRO A 456 2.94 1.84 33.68
C PRO A 456 1.71 2.20 34.52
N LEU A 457 0.53 2.20 33.87
CA LEU A 457 -0.74 2.47 34.54
C LEU A 457 -1.10 1.33 35.52
N ASN A 458 -1.53 1.69 36.72
CA ASN A 458 -2.07 0.72 37.66
C ASN A 458 -3.46 0.21 37.23
N ILE A 459 -3.97 -0.82 37.92
CA ILE A 459 -5.26 -1.46 37.58
C ILE A 459 -6.41 -0.46 37.59
N ALA A 460 -6.50 0.41 38.63
CA ALA A 460 -7.60 1.38 38.77
C ALA A 460 -7.57 2.42 37.61
N GLN A 461 -6.39 2.89 37.21
CA GLN A 461 -6.22 3.81 36.09
C GLN A 461 -6.61 3.15 34.75
N ARG A 462 -6.25 1.88 34.54
CA ARG A 462 -6.65 1.10 33.35
C ARG A 462 -8.17 0.92 33.29
N ILE A 463 -8.80 0.54 34.37
CA ILE A 463 -10.27 0.40 34.43
C ILE A 463 -10.98 1.74 34.16
N ARG A 464 -10.46 2.86 34.68
CA ARG A 464 -10.99 4.20 34.40
C ARG A 464 -10.97 4.48 32.88
N ILE A 465 -9.83 4.26 32.22
CA ILE A 465 -9.66 4.46 30.77
C ILE A 465 -10.59 3.53 29.99
N LEU A 466 -10.65 2.25 30.33
CA LEU A 466 -11.51 1.29 29.62
C LEU A 466 -12.99 1.65 29.70
N ARG A 467 -13.46 2.21 30.80
CA ARG A 467 -14.86 2.70 30.92
C ARG A 467 -15.12 3.85 29.94
N GLU A 468 -14.18 4.77 29.76
CA GLU A 468 -14.32 5.85 28.80
C GLU A 468 -14.26 5.31 27.36
N ILE A 469 -13.37 4.33 27.06
CA ILE A 469 -13.33 3.64 25.76
C ILE A 469 -14.64 2.89 25.49
N ALA A 470 -15.24 2.20 26.47
CA ALA A 470 -16.53 1.53 26.32
C ALA A 470 -17.63 2.51 25.88
N GLN A 471 -17.68 3.69 26.49
CA GLN A 471 -18.62 4.74 26.11
C GLN A 471 -18.35 5.23 24.67
N CYS A 472 -17.10 5.38 24.27
CA CYS A 472 -16.73 5.75 22.90
C CYS A 472 -17.05 4.65 21.88
N CYS A 473 -16.98 3.37 22.27
CA CYS A 473 -17.46 2.25 21.45
C CYS A 473 -18.97 2.32 21.25
N HIS A 474 -19.72 2.58 22.33
CA HIS A 474 -21.18 2.75 22.27
C HIS A 474 -21.59 3.89 21.33
N ASN A 475 -20.88 5.01 21.35
CA ASN A 475 -21.14 6.16 20.47
C ASN A 475 -20.59 5.96 19.03
N GLY A 476 -19.87 4.87 18.74
CA GLY A 476 -19.34 4.55 17.42
C GLY A 476 -18.06 5.29 17.03
N SER A 477 -17.46 6.10 17.91
CA SER A 477 -16.17 6.77 17.69
C SER A 477 -14.99 5.79 17.77
N TYR A 478 -15.08 4.76 18.62
CA TYR A 478 -14.11 3.67 18.74
C TYR A 478 -14.69 2.39 18.18
N ARG A 479 -13.98 1.77 17.23
CA ARG A 479 -14.46 0.63 16.46
C ARG A 479 -13.45 -0.52 16.53
N ILE A 480 -13.88 -1.66 17.06
CA ILE A 480 -13.04 -2.86 17.17
C ILE A 480 -13.10 -3.63 15.84
N LEU A 481 -11.94 -3.87 15.25
CA LEU A 481 -11.80 -4.51 13.95
C LEU A 481 -12.05 -6.03 14.02
N LYS A 482 -12.70 -6.56 12.97
CA LYS A 482 -12.86 -7.99 12.66
C LYS A 482 -11.93 -8.39 11.52
N LYS A 483 -11.93 -9.66 11.15
CA LYS A 483 -11.24 -10.14 9.95
C LYS A 483 -11.71 -9.39 8.70
N PRO A 484 -10.80 -9.03 7.76
CA PRO A 484 -9.38 -9.41 7.74
C PRO A 484 -8.46 -8.50 8.59
N LEU A 485 -8.94 -7.35 9.07
CA LEU A 485 -8.15 -6.30 9.73
C LEU A 485 -7.93 -6.51 11.25
N ASN A 486 -8.37 -7.63 11.82
CA ASN A 486 -8.15 -7.93 13.25
C ASN A 486 -6.69 -8.29 13.61
N HIS A 487 -5.81 -8.39 12.61
CA HIS A 487 -4.38 -8.63 12.73
C HIS A 487 -3.58 -7.51 12.06
N LEU A 488 -3.79 -6.27 12.50
CA LEU A 488 -2.94 -5.15 12.10
C LEU A 488 -1.49 -5.40 12.54
N SER A 489 -0.53 -4.91 11.75
CA SER A 489 0.86 -4.92 12.18
C SER A 489 1.03 -4.22 13.52
N GLU A 490 1.71 -4.87 14.48
CA GLU A 490 1.95 -4.31 15.82
C GLU A 490 2.77 -3.02 15.79
N ASN A 491 3.57 -2.85 14.75
CA ASN A 491 4.46 -1.70 14.62
C ASN A 491 3.86 -0.53 13.82
N LEU A 492 2.58 -0.59 13.43
CA LEU A 492 1.97 0.46 12.63
C LEU A 492 0.85 1.18 13.39
N ARG A 493 0.97 2.50 13.47
CA ARG A 493 -0.11 3.41 13.87
C ARG A 493 -0.27 4.45 12.78
N MET A 494 -1.44 4.49 12.17
CA MET A 494 -1.75 5.43 11.09
C MET A 494 -2.79 6.43 11.58
N CYS A 495 -2.52 7.71 11.36
CA CYS A 495 -3.45 8.81 11.62
C CYS A 495 -3.67 9.61 10.33
N LEU A 496 -4.88 9.63 9.84
CA LEU A 496 -5.32 10.48 8.74
C LEU A 496 -5.96 11.76 9.33
N CYS A 497 -5.43 12.92 8.96
CA CYS A 497 -5.87 14.21 9.47
C CYS A 497 -5.77 15.27 8.38
N GLY A 498 -6.91 15.73 7.87
CA GLY A 498 -6.93 16.69 6.76
C GLY A 498 -6.17 16.20 5.53
N ASN A 499 -5.19 16.98 5.10
CA ASN A 499 -4.34 16.66 3.94
C ASN A 499 -3.01 15.97 4.33
N THR A 500 -3.00 15.22 5.41
CA THR A 500 -1.79 14.51 5.88
C THR A 500 -2.18 13.15 6.43
N CYS A 501 -1.39 12.15 6.09
CA CYS A 501 -1.40 10.84 6.74
C CYS A 501 -0.08 10.67 7.49
N SER A 502 -0.12 10.44 8.79
CA SER A 502 1.07 10.13 9.59
C SER A 502 1.10 8.67 9.99
N LEU A 503 2.27 8.04 9.81
CA LEU A 503 2.55 6.68 10.25
C LEU A 503 3.54 6.76 11.41
N THR A 504 3.15 6.25 12.56
CA THR A 504 4.06 6.14 13.72
C THR A 504 4.51 4.70 13.85
N TYR A 505 5.82 4.49 13.99
CA TYR A 505 6.44 3.17 14.09
C TYR A 505 7.69 3.21 14.96
N GLN A 506 8.16 2.04 15.38
CA GLN A 506 9.44 1.89 16.07
C GLN A 506 10.52 1.38 15.13
N THR A 507 11.71 1.96 15.21
CA THR A 507 12.90 1.49 14.49
C THR A 507 13.46 0.20 15.12
N ASN A 508 14.44 -0.42 14.44
CA ASN A 508 15.15 -1.59 14.98
C ASN A 508 15.91 -1.29 16.29
N SER A 509 16.32 -0.04 16.51
CA SER A 509 16.94 0.42 17.76
C SER A 509 15.92 0.71 18.88
N GLY A 510 14.62 0.65 18.59
CA GLY A 510 13.54 0.94 19.55
C GLY A 510 13.11 2.41 19.60
N ASP A 511 13.71 3.27 18.77
CA ASP A 511 13.29 4.68 18.68
C ASP A 511 11.94 4.81 18.00
N HIS A 512 11.10 5.71 18.49
CA HIS A 512 9.82 6.02 17.86
C HIS A 512 10.00 7.09 16.78
N MET A 513 9.39 6.86 15.63
CA MET A 513 9.44 7.75 14.48
C MET A 513 8.04 8.05 13.97
N CYS A 514 7.84 9.28 13.49
CA CYS A 514 6.65 9.69 12.75
C CYS A 514 7.05 9.94 11.30
N PHE A 515 6.37 9.29 10.37
CA PHE A 515 6.52 9.45 8.93
C PHE A 515 5.25 10.09 8.38
N ALA A 516 5.36 11.33 7.92
CA ALA A 516 4.25 12.09 7.37
C ALA A 516 4.21 11.99 5.85
N ILE A 517 3.05 11.65 5.32
CA ILE A 517 2.73 11.54 3.90
C ILE A 517 1.85 12.73 3.53
N THR A 518 2.29 13.53 2.57
CA THR A 518 1.53 14.64 1.99
C THR A 518 1.27 14.44 0.49
N GLU A 519 1.66 13.28 -0.05
CA GLU A 519 1.47 12.92 -1.44
C GLU A 519 -0.03 12.73 -1.73
N PRO A 520 -0.62 13.50 -2.68
CA PRO A 520 -2.08 13.58 -2.83
C PRO A 520 -2.76 12.27 -3.23
N PHE A 521 -2.12 11.47 -4.10
CA PHE A 521 -2.71 10.22 -4.58
C PHE A 521 -2.76 9.15 -3.48
N ILE A 522 -1.67 9.00 -2.72
CA ILE A 522 -1.60 8.08 -1.57
C ILE A 522 -2.59 8.51 -0.48
N LEU A 523 -2.69 9.82 -0.22
CA LEU A 523 -3.66 10.36 0.73
C LEU A 523 -5.10 10.05 0.32
N GLN A 524 -5.44 10.24 -0.95
CA GLN A 524 -6.78 9.95 -1.46
C GLN A 524 -7.14 8.47 -1.28
N ILE A 525 -6.17 7.56 -1.50
CA ILE A 525 -6.36 6.12 -1.32
C ILE A 525 -6.66 5.79 0.15
N PHE A 526 -5.84 6.27 1.08
CA PHE A 526 -6.06 6.05 2.50
C PHE A 526 -7.35 6.70 3.01
N GLN A 527 -7.66 7.91 2.53
CA GLN A 527 -8.88 8.62 2.88
C GLN A 527 -10.12 7.86 2.38
N GLU A 528 -10.13 7.41 1.12
CA GLU A 528 -11.23 6.61 0.57
C GLU A 528 -11.46 5.35 1.39
N PHE A 529 -10.38 4.59 1.66
CA PHE A 529 -10.45 3.34 2.39
C PHE A 529 -10.98 3.52 3.82
N LEU A 530 -10.38 4.44 4.59
CA LEU A 530 -10.70 4.64 6.00
C LEU A 530 -12.08 5.30 6.22
N THR A 531 -12.48 6.23 5.34
CA THR A 531 -13.80 6.89 5.43
C THR A 531 -14.93 5.95 5.03
N ASN A 532 -14.71 5.11 4.02
CA ASN A 532 -15.70 4.18 3.48
C ASN A 532 -15.42 2.72 3.90
N MET A 533 -14.92 2.51 5.12
CA MET A 533 -14.67 1.16 5.62
C MET A 533 -15.97 0.35 5.70
N ASP A 534 -15.91 -0.88 5.19
CA ASP A 534 -17.05 -1.80 5.17
C ASP A 534 -17.53 -2.07 6.62
N PRO A 535 -18.81 -1.86 6.94
CA PRO A 535 -19.35 -2.14 8.28
C PRO A 535 -19.15 -3.59 8.76
N ASP A 536 -18.94 -4.53 7.83
CA ASP A 536 -18.70 -5.93 8.18
C ASP A 536 -17.30 -6.19 8.77
N VAL A 537 -16.34 -5.26 8.61
CA VAL A 537 -14.96 -5.43 9.10
C VAL A 537 -14.75 -4.92 10.53
N TYR A 538 -15.77 -4.41 11.21
CA TYR A 538 -15.71 -4.03 12.62
C TYR A 538 -16.99 -4.45 13.37
N TYR A 539 -16.92 -4.52 14.71
CA TYR A 539 -18.04 -4.89 15.56
C TYR A 539 -19.07 -3.75 15.62
N LYS A 540 -20.35 -4.12 15.78
CA LYS A 540 -21.39 -3.14 16.07
C LYS A 540 -21.12 -2.46 17.42
N PRO A 541 -21.60 -1.21 17.64
CA PRO A 541 -21.35 -0.46 18.87
C PRO A 541 -21.61 -1.26 20.16
N GLU A 542 -22.75 -1.95 20.23
CA GLU A 542 -23.13 -2.72 21.42
C GLU A 542 -22.23 -3.94 21.65
N GLU A 543 -21.79 -4.61 20.56
CA GLU A 543 -20.85 -5.74 20.64
C GLU A 543 -19.46 -5.26 21.08
N ALA A 544 -18.99 -4.14 20.54
CA ALA A 544 -17.71 -3.52 20.88
C ALA A 544 -17.67 -3.09 22.34
N GLU A 545 -18.73 -2.44 22.83
CA GLU A 545 -18.88 -2.06 24.24
C GLU A 545 -18.81 -3.29 25.16
N GLN A 546 -19.50 -4.39 24.84
CA GLN A 546 -19.45 -5.63 25.62
C GLN A 546 -18.06 -6.27 25.64
N ILE A 547 -17.29 -6.16 24.55
CA ILE A 547 -15.90 -6.64 24.51
C ILE A 547 -15.06 -5.86 25.54
N ILE A 548 -15.20 -4.54 25.60
CA ILE A 548 -14.46 -3.71 26.57
C ILE A 548 -14.89 -4.02 28.01
N TYR A 549 -16.18 -4.23 28.29
CA TYR A 549 -16.61 -4.63 29.64
C TYR A 549 -16.03 -5.98 30.07
N ARG A 550 -15.90 -6.94 29.19
CA ARG A 550 -15.17 -8.21 29.48
C ARG A 550 -13.71 -7.98 29.84
N MET A 551 -13.04 -7.02 29.21
CA MET A 551 -11.67 -6.64 29.57
C MET A 551 -11.59 -6.00 30.97
N ILE A 552 -12.60 -5.19 31.36
CA ILE A 552 -12.70 -4.62 32.70
C ILE A 552 -12.87 -5.74 33.73
N GLU A 553 -13.80 -6.67 33.52
CA GLU A 553 -14.03 -7.83 34.41
C GLU A 553 -12.74 -8.66 34.61
N GLN A 554 -11.95 -8.85 33.57
CA GLN A 554 -10.66 -9.53 33.67
C GLN A 554 -9.65 -8.79 34.57
N LEU A 555 -9.69 -7.45 34.60
CA LEU A 555 -8.82 -6.65 35.47
C LEU A 555 -9.32 -6.62 36.90
N GLU A 556 -10.65 -6.58 37.14
CA GLU A 556 -11.27 -6.60 38.45
C GLU A 556 -11.09 -7.96 39.16
N ALA A 557 -10.87 -9.04 38.38
CA ALA A 557 -10.60 -10.39 38.90
C ALA A 557 -9.15 -10.62 39.34
N LYS A 558 -8.24 -9.68 39.02
CA LYS A 558 -6.81 -9.74 39.41
C LYS A 558 -6.58 -9.02 40.72
#